data_ce9a2543063a30ad733028e495471529
#
_entry.id   ce9a2543063a30ad733028e495471529
#
_cell.length_a   1.000
_cell.length_b   1.000
_cell.length_c   1.000
_cell.angle_alpha   90.00
_cell.angle_beta   90.00
_cell.angle_gamma   90.00
#
_symmetry.space_group_name_H-M   'P 1'
#
loop_
_entity.id
_entity.type
_entity.pdbx_description
1 polymer ?
#
loop_
_entity_poly.entity_id
_entity_poly.type
_entity_poly.pdbx_seq_one_letter_code
_entity_poly.pdbx_strand_id
1 'polypeptide(L)'
;MRVSPRKAAATRLAILRSARDLFSRHGFHAVSLDAVMSGAGLTRGGFYKYFKTKGELFAEAVKLALADYDAHQREFPGEYDVGAHVLSAYLWPSHVRDAEHCPMIVLPSDTAEAGEEVKAAFQSVLRLMIAGLSKDERGRPVSREHSLAIATLCMGGMVLARAVEDPKFADEIRSAALEAARELRRPSPSKPHSADILDMFKNSSTARK
;
A
#
# COMPACT_ATOMS: atom_id res chain seq x y z
N MET A 1 -32.54 22.52 15.48
CA MET A 1 -32.95 21.23 14.87
C MET A 1 -31.84 20.19 15.09
N ARG A 2 -32.08 19.11 15.83
CA ARG A 2 -31.08 18.03 16.04
C ARG A 2 -31.00 17.19 14.77
N VAL A 3 -29.81 17.11 14.16
CA VAL A 3 -29.58 16.21 13.01
C VAL A 3 -29.74 14.77 13.48
N SER A 4 -30.48 13.94 12.74
CA SER A 4 -30.65 12.53 13.11
C SER A 4 -29.29 11.79 13.08
N PRO A 5 -29.05 10.79 13.96
CA PRO A 5 -27.79 10.03 13.98
C PRO A 5 -27.43 9.43 12.62
N ARG A 6 -28.41 8.94 11.86
CA ARG A 6 -28.25 8.39 10.52
C ARG A 6 -27.74 9.45 9.50
N LYS A 7 -28.29 10.66 9.58
CA LYS A 7 -27.86 11.77 8.71
C LYS A 7 -26.46 12.24 9.06
N ALA A 8 -26.11 12.27 10.35
CA ALA A 8 -24.77 12.62 10.82
C ALA A 8 -23.73 11.61 10.34
N ALA A 9 -24.01 10.30 10.42
CA ALA A 9 -23.14 9.24 9.92
C ALA A 9 -22.95 9.33 8.39
N ALA A 10 -24.01 9.53 7.64
CA ALA A 10 -23.92 9.72 6.18
C ALA A 10 -23.08 10.94 5.79
N THR A 11 -23.24 12.04 6.50
CA THR A 11 -22.44 13.26 6.29
C THR A 11 -20.96 13.02 6.60
N ARG A 12 -20.65 12.34 7.72
CA ARG A 12 -19.30 12.00 8.10
C ARG A 12 -18.61 11.11 7.04
N LEU A 13 -19.34 10.13 6.51
CA LEU A 13 -18.83 9.26 5.45
C LEU A 13 -18.58 10.05 4.15
N ALA A 14 -19.44 11.01 3.78
CA ALA A 14 -19.21 11.85 2.61
C ALA A 14 -17.93 12.69 2.75
N ILE A 15 -17.67 13.25 3.93
CA ILE A 15 -16.42 13.98 4.23
C ILE A 15 -15.21 13.06 4.10
N LEU A 16 -15.27 11.84 4.65
CA LEU A 16 -14.19 10.85 4.57
C LEU A 16 -13.87 10.44 3.14
N ARG A 17 -14.89 10.23 2.30
CA ARG A 17 -14.71 9.91 0.87
C ARG A 17 -14.03 11.05 0.12
N SER A 18 -14.53 12.27 0.30
CA SER A 18 -13.91 13.47 -0.29
C SER A 18 -12.45 13.65 0.18
N ALA A 19 -12.19 13.44 1.47
CA ALA A 19 -10.84 13.51 2.04
C ALA A 19 -9.91 12.45 1.44
N ARG A 20 -10.36 11.19 1.35
CA ARG A 20 -9.60 10.09 0.74
C ARG A 20 -9.19 10.44 -0.69
N ASP A 21 -10.13 10.86 -1.51
CA ASP A 21 -9.91 11.16 -2.92
C ASP A 21 -8.96 12.36 -3.10
N LEU A 22 -9.08 13.39 -2.30
CA LEU A 22 -8.18 14.55 -2.36
C LEU A 22 -6.79 14.25 -1.82
N PHE A 23 -6.68 13.57 -0.68
CA PHE A 23 -5.38 13.20 -0.10
C PHE A 23 -4.61 12.26 -1.01
N SER A 24 -5.26 11.32 -1.68
CA SER A 24 -4.59 10.39 -2.59
C SER A 24 -4.05 11.06 -3.86
N ARG A 25 -4.67 12.17 -4.30
CA ARG A 25 -4.23 12.94 -5.48
C ARG A 25 -3.17 13.98 -5.17
N HIS A 26 -3.32 14.69 -4.05
CA HIS A 26 -2.59 15.93 -3.78
C HIS A 26 -1.69 15.87 -2.54
N GLY A 27 -1.74 14.78 -1.77
CA GLY A 27 -1.00 14.63 -0.53
C GLY A 27 -1.65 15.32 0.67
N PHE A 28 -1.05 15.09 1.85
CA PHE A 28 -1.60 15.62 3.09
C PHE A 28 -1.51 17.15 3.17
N HIS A 29 -0.35 17.74 2.83
CA HIS A 29 -0.11 19.17 3.04
C HIS A 29 -0.89 20.05 2.07
N ALA A 30 -0.95 19.69 0.78
CA ALA A 30 -1.59 20.50 -0.25
C ALA A 30 -3.13 20.57 -0.14
N VAL A 31 -3.76 19.57 0.48
CA VAL A 31 -5.23 19.52 0.61
C VAL A 31 -5.70 20.45 1.73
N SER A 32 -6.60 21.39 1.41
CA SER A 32 -7.24 22.26 2.40
C SER A 32 -8.52 21.63 2.96
N LEU A 33 -8.90 22.02 4.21
CA LEU A 33 -10.17 21.59 4.79
C LEU A 33 -11.37 22.16 4.00
N ASP A 34 -11.21 23.33 3.37
CA ASP A 34 -12.23 23.93 2.50
C ASP A 34 -12.49 23.05 1.28
N ALA A 35 -11.44 22.56 0.62
CA ALA A 35 -11.56 21.65 -0.53
C ALA A 35 -12.27 20.35 -0.14
N VAL A 36 -11.91 19.74 1.01
CA VAL A 36 -12.55 18.52 1.50
C VAL A 36 -14.03 18.74 1.77
N MET A 37 -14.38 19.81 2.49
CA MET A 37 -15.77 20.08 2.85
C MET A 37 -16.59 20.43 1.62
N SER A 38 -16.07 21.21 0.68
CA SER A 38 -16.70 21.52 -0.60
C SER A 38 -16.94 20.27 -1.44
N GLY A 39 -15.97 19.36 -1.52
CA GLY A 39 -16.11 18.07 -2.20
C GLY A 39 -17.19 17.17 -1.59
N ALA A 40 -17.48 17.35 -0.30
CA ALA A 40 -18.59 16.69 0.38
C ALA A 40 -19.93 17.47 0.28
N GLY A 41 -20.00 18.59 -0.45
CA GLY A 41 -21.18 19.44 -0.56
C GLY A 41 -21.49 20.24 0.72
N LEU A 42 -20.47 20.57 1.52
CA LEU A 42 -20.60 21.21 2.84
C LEU A 42 -19.74 22.48 2.94
N THR A 43 -20.05 23.31 3.91
CA THR A 43 -19.23 24.48 4.26
C THR A 43 -18.18 24.12 5.31
N ARG A 44 -17.03 24.82 5.30
CA ARG A 44 -15.92 24.64 6.26
C ARG A 44 -16.37 24.68 7.73
N GLY A 45 -17.32 25.55 8.08
CA GLY A 45 -17.81 25.69 9.45
C GLY A 45 -18.44 24.42 10.05
N GLY A 46 -18.80 23.46 9.21
CA GLY A 46 -19.30 22.15 9.64
C GLY A 46 -18.23 21.15 10.04
N PHE A 47 -16.97 21.37 9.68
CA PHE A 47 -15.87 20.40 9.87
C PHE A 47 -15.71 19.96 11.32
N TYR A 48 -15.57 20.89 12.24
CA TYR A 48 -15.30 20.62 13.66
C TYR A 48 -16.44 19.91 14.42
N LYS A 49 -17.58 19.69 13.76
CA LYS A 49 -18.66 18.82 14.28
C LYS A 49 -18.35 17.34 14.09
N TYR A 50 -17.47 17.00 13.16
CA TYR A 50 -17.18 15.63 12.74
C TYR A 50 -15.75 15.20 13.02
N PHE A 51 -14.78 16.11 12.95
CA PHE A 51 -13.34 15.84 13.15
C PHE A 51 -12.69 16.99 13.90
N LYS A 52 -11.74 16.66 14.79
CA LYS A 52 -11.02 17.66 15.59
C LYS A 52 -9.87 18.29 14.83
N THR A 53 -9.17 17.49 14.03
CA THR A 53 -7.95 17.88 13.30
C THR A 53 -7.97 17.35 11.88
N LYS A 54 -7.16 17.94 11.00
CA LYS A 54 -6.89 17.42 9.66
C LYS A 54 -6.19 16.06 9.73
N GLY A 55 -5.33 15.84 10.75
CA GLY A 55 -4.66 14.57 11.01
C GLY A 55 -5.64 13.45 11.35
N GLU A 56 -6.64 13.72 12.24
CA GLU A 56 -7.71 12.77 12.54
C GLU A 56 -8.51 12.42 11.26
N LEU A 57 -8.90 13.41 10.47
CA LEU A 57 -9.58 13.19 9.20
C LEU A 57 -8.76 12.30 8.27
N PHE A 58 -7.46 12.57 8.16
CA PHE A 58 -6.55 11.78 7.33
C PHE A 58 -6.45 10.34 7.81
N ALA A 59 -6.21 10.12 9.11
CA ALA A 59 -6.13 8.80 9.71
C ALA A 59 -7.40 7.97 9.48
N GLU A 60 -8.56 8.60 9.58
CA GLU A 60 -9.84 7.95 9.34
C GLU A 60 -10.10 7.68 7.84
N ALA A 61 -9.68 8.58 6.95
CA ALA A 61 -9.76 8.37 5.49
C ALA A 61 -8.89 7.19 5.05
N VAL A 62 -7.71 7.04 5.65
CA VAL A 62 -6.83 5.88 5.44
C VAL A 62 -7.48 4.59 5.92
N LYS A 63 -8.09 4.58 7.11
CA LYS A 63 -8.83 3.42 7.63
C LYS A 63 -10.00 3.02 6.72
N LEU A 64 -10.70 4.02 6.16
CA LEU A 64 -11.78 3.76 5.19
C LEU A 64 -11.25 3.06 3.94
N ALA A 65 -10.13 3.53 3.38
CA ALA A 65 -9.51 2.90 2.21
C ALA A 65 -9.11 1.44 2.47
N LEU A 66 -8.62 1.15 3.68
CA LEU A 66 -8.30 -0.21 4.10
C LEU A 66 -9.53 -1.10 4.27
N ALA A 67 -10.61 -0.56 4.85
CA ALA A 67 -11.86 -1.29 5.02
C ALA A 67 -12.52 -1.64 3.67
N ASP A 68 -12.47 -0.72 2.70
CA ASP A 68 -12.95 -0.96 1.34
C ASP A 68 -12.11 -2.05 0.65
N TYR A 69 -10.79 -2.05 0.85
CA TYR A 69 -9.90 -3.10 0.36
C TYR A 69 -10.21 -4.46 0.98
N ASP A 70 -10.36 -4.54 2.30
CA ASP A 70 -10.72 -5.78 3.02
C ASP A 70 -12.10 -6.32 2.59
N ALA A 71 -13.07 -5.43 2.34
CA ALA A 71 -14.40 -5.81 1.86
C ALA A 71 -14.31 -6.45 0.48
N HIS A 72 -13.54 -5.85 -0.44
CA HIS A 72 -13.32 -6.40 -1.76
C HIS A 72 -12.64 -7.78 -1.72
N GLN A 73 -11.65 -7.98 -0.85
CA GLN A 73 -10.99 -9.27 -0.64
C GLN A 73 -11.94 -10.37 -0.12
N ARG A 74 -12.93 -10.02 0.69
CA ARG A 74 -13.93 -10.97 1.22
C ARG A 74 -14.98 -11.35 0.18
N GLU A 75 -15.31 -10.43 -0.72
CA GLU A 75 -16.29 -10.65 -1.79
C GLU A 75 -15.73 -11.57 -2.88
N PHE A 76 -14.41 -11.58 -3.08
CA PHE A 76 -13.70 -12.40 -4.08
C PHE A 76 -12.58 -13.25 -3.44
N PRO A 77 -12.92 -14.20 -2.53
CA PRO A 77 -11.92 -15.02 -1.86
C PRO A 77 -11.28 -16.02 -2.84
N GLY A 78 -9.98 -15.94 -3.00
CA GLY A 78 -9.18 -16.91 -3.76
C GLY A 78 -8.87 -16.54 -5.21
N GLU A 79 -9.46 -15.51 -5.77
CA GLU A 79 -9.14 -14.99 -7.10
C GLU A 79 -7.97 -13.97 -7.08
N TYR A 80 -7.55 -13.55 -5.90
CA TYR A 80 -6.63 -12.44 -5.73
C TYR A 80 -5.37 -12.84 -4.95
N ASP A 81 -4.29 -13.05 -5.66
CA ASP A 81 -2.97 -12.98 -5.06
C ASP A 81 -2.67 -11.51 -4.69
N VAL A 82 -2.86 -11.18 -3.40
CA VAL A 82 -2.64 -9.83 -2.85
C VAL A 82 -1.26 -9.30 -3.24
N GLY A 83 -0.24 -10.15 -3.20
CA GLY A 83 1.11 -9.77 -3.56
C GLY A 83 1.29 -9.50 -5.04
N ALA A 84 0.70 -10.32 -5.94
CA ALA A 84 0.71 -10.07 -7.38
C ALA A 84 -0.07 -8.80 -7.72
N HIS A 85 -1.20 -8.55 -7.03
CA HIS A 85 -1.96 -7.32 -7.19
C HIS A 85 -1.18 -6.10 -6.71
N VAL A 86 -0.55 -6.15 -5.54
CA VAL A 86 0.31 -5.07 -5.05
C VAL A 86 1.43 -4.79 -6.06
N LEU A 87 2.12 -5.82 -6.56
CA LEU A 87 3.18 -5.65 -7.55
C LEU A 87 2.65 -5.04 -8.85
N SER A 88 1.54 -5.57 -9.39
CA SER A 88 0.97 -5.07 -10.63
C SER A 88 0.34 -3.69 -10.46
N ALA A 89 -0.42 -3.45 -9.39
CA ALA A 89 -1.07 -2.17 -9.13
C ALA A 89 -0.04 -1.05 -8.96
N TYR A 90 1.03 -1.28 -8.18
CA TYR A 90 2.03 -0.23 -7.92
C TYR A 90 2.98 0.03 -9.09
N LEU A 91 3.28 -0.99 -9.89
CA LEU A 91 4.32 -0.88 -10.94
C LEU A 91 3.73 -0.91 -12.36
N TRP A 92 2.41 -0.93 -12.52
CA TRP A 92 1.75 -0.89 -13.82
C TRP A 92 1.67 0.54 -14.40
N PRO A 93 1.84 0.72 -15.73
CA PRO A 93 1.86 2.04 -16.36
C PRO A 93 0.61 2.90 -16.13
N SER A 94 -0.59 2.30 -16.03
CA SER A 94 -1.82 3.03 -15.74
C SER A 94 -1.81 3.66 -14.34
N HIS A 95 -1.21 2.98 -13.35
CA HIS A 95 -1.13 3.48 -11.98
C HIS A 95 -0.22 4.71 -11.84
N VAL A 96 0.73 4.89 -12.76
CA VAL A 96 1.56 6.11 -12.80
C VAL A 96 0.76 7.31 -13.29
N ARG A 97 -0.15 7.11 -14.25
CA ARG A 97 -0.99 8.16 -14.83
C ARG A 97 -2.25 8.41 -13.99
N ASP A 98 -2.84 7.34 -13.44
CA ASP A 98 -4.13 7.34 -12.77
C ASP A 98 -4.00 6.98 -11.27
N ALA A 99 -2.89 7.34 -10.64
CA ALA A 99 -2.64 7.11 -9.19
C ALA A 99 -3.66 7.81 -8.27
N GLU A 100 -4.85 8.03 -8.82
CA GLU A 100 -5.91 8.84 -8.23
C GLU A 100 -6.43 8.33 -6.89
N HIS A 101 -6.04 7.10 -6.46
CA HIS A 101 -6.66 6.48 -5.29
C HIS A 101 -5.69 5.75 -4.34
N CYS A 102 -4.36 5.84 -4.54
CA CYS A 102 -3.43 5.17 -3.63
C CYS A 102 -2.77 6.12 -2.64
N PRO A 103 -3.17 6.12 -1.36
CA PRO A 103 -2.59 6.99 -0.34
C PRO A 103 -1.10 6.74 -0.10
N MET A 104 -0.57 5.56 -0.49
CA MET A 104 0.81 5.17 -0.24
C MET A 104 1.83 5.86 -1.14
N ILE A 105 1.41 6.43 -2.28
CA ILE A 105 2.34 6.99 -3.27
C ILE A 105 2.68 8.45 -2.97
N VAL A 106 1.69 9.20 -2.50
CA VAL A 106 1.82 10.66 -2.32
C VAL A 106 2.30 11.02 -0.91
N LEU A 107 2.25 10.09 0.03
CA LEU A 107 2.35 10.37 1.45
C LEU A 107 3.71 10.13 2.14
N PRO A 108 4.71 9.40 1.61
CA PRO A 108 5.90 9.12 2.41
C PRO A 108 6.65 10.38 2.88
N SER A 109 6.87 11.33 1.98
CA SER A 109 7.54 12.61 2.31
C SER A 109 6.67 13.48 3.20
N ASP A 110 5.39 13.66 2.86
CA ASP A 110 4.43 14.42 3.65
C ASP A 110 4.24 13.83 5.05
N THR A 111 4.23 12.49 5.16
CA THR A 111 4.08 11.78 6.43
C THR A 111 5.30 11.98 7.33
N ALA A 112 6.50 12.09 6.77
CA ALA A 112 7.72 12.28 7.56
C ALA A 112 7.66 13.59 8.37
N GLU A 113 7.05 14.62 7.83
CA GLU A 113 6.89 15.94 8.47
C GLU A 113 5.57 16.11 9.23
N ALA A 114 4.64 15.16 9.07
CA ALA A 114 3.33 15.21 9.70
C ALA A 114 3.38 14.76 11.18
N GLY A 115 2.35 15.11 11.94
CA GLY A 115 2.20 14.72 13.33
C GLY A 115 2.09 13.19 13.52
N GLU A 116 2.23 12.76 14.78
CA GLU A 116 2.25 11.33 15.15
C GLU A 116 1.02 10.55 14.69
N GLU A 117 -0.16 11.18 14.70
CA GLU A 117 -1.42 10.58 14.27
C GLU A 117 -1.38 10.17 12.78
N VAL A 118 -0.80 11.02 11.93
CA VAL A 118 -0.64 10.75 10.49
C VAL A 118 0.38 9.63 10.27
N LYS A 119 1.51 9.68 11.01
CA LYS A 119 2.54 8.62 10.98
C LYS A 119 1.98 7.26 11.39
N ALA A 120 1.17 7.21 12.45
CA ALA A 120 0.54 5.98 12.92
C ALA A 120 -0.45 5.40 11.89
N ALA A 121 -1.24 6.25 11.23
CA ALA A 121 -2.15 5.84 10.17
C ALA A 121 -1.38 5.27 8.97
N PHE A 122 -0.36 5.96 8.49
CA PHE A 122 0.50 5.50 7.41
C PHE A 122 1.20 4.17 7.75
N GLN A 123 1.75 4.04 8.97
CA GLN A 123 2.35 2.79 9.45
C GLN A 123 1.36 1.63 9.41
N SER A 124 0.10 1.86 9.72
CA SER A 124 -0.95 0.82 9.69
C SER A 124 -1.17 0.31 8.26
N VAL A 125 -1.24 1.21 7.27
CA VAL A 125 -1.35 0.86 5.85
C VAL A 125 -0.13 0.08 5.37
N LEU A 126 1.07 0.56 5.68
CA LEU A 126 2.31 -0.10 5.31
C LEU A 126 2.41 -1.52 5.89
N ARG A 127 1.99 -1.71 7.15
CA ARG A 127 1.93 -3.04 7.78
C ARG A 127 1.00 -4.00 7.05
N LEU A 128 -0.17 -3.53 6.59
CA LEU A 128 -1.11 -4.33 5.81
C LEU A 128 -0.54 -4.69 4.43
N MET A 129 0.08 -3.75 3.74
CA MET A 129 0.79 -4.02 2.49
C MET A 129 1.85 -5.13 2.67
N ILE A 130 2.69 -5.00 3.71
CA ILE A 130 3.73 -6.00 4.02
C ILE A 130 3.11 -7.36 4.36
N ALA A 131 2.00 -7.39 5.11
CA ALA A 131 1.29 -8.63 5.42
C ALA A 131 0.73 -9.30 4.15
N GLY A 132 0.20 -8.54 3.20
CA GLY A 132 -0.23 -9.04 1.90
C GLY A 132 0.90 -9.62 1.05
N LEU A 133 2.14 -9.17 1.26
CA LEU A 133 3.34 -9.65 0.57
C LEU A 133 3.98 -10.87 1.25
N SER A 134 3.45 -11.34 2.39
CA SER A 134 4.03 -12.42 3.19
C SER A 134 3.88 -13.83 2.60
N LYS A 135 3.19 -13.97 1.47
CA LYS A 135 2.99 -15.23 0.75
C LYS A 135 3.27 -15.03 -0.74
N ASP A 136 3.78 -16.07 -1.38
CA ASP A 136 3.90 -16.11 -2.85
C ASP A 136 2.58 -16.56 -3.52
N GLU A 137 2.59 -16.66 -4.85
CA GLU A 137 1.43 -17.07 -5.68
C GLU A 137 0.91 -18.49 -5.36
N ARG A 138 1.75 -19.31 -4.71
CA ARG A 138 1.41 -20.67 -4.29
C ARG A 138 1.11 -20.78 -2.79
N GLY A 139 0.94 -19.62 -2.11
CA GLY A 139 0.68 -19.56 -0.67
C GLY A 139 1.88 -19.87 0.22
N ARG A 140 3.09 -20.04 -0.34
CA ARG A 140 4.30 -20.32 0.43
C ARG A 140 4.80 -19.06 1.13
N PRO A 141 5.37 -19.17 2.34
CA PRO A 141 5.81 -18.02 3.10
C PRO A 141 6.97 -17.27 2.42
N VAL A 142 6.85 -15.97 2.32
CA VAL A 142 7.91 -15.02 1.96
C VAL A 142 8.47 -14.44 3.26
N SER A 143 9.79 -14.36 3.39
CA SER A 143 10.41 -13.82 4.60
C SER A 143 9.98 -12.37 4.85
N ARG A 144 9.99 -11.95 6.12
CA ARG A 144 9.66 -10.57 6.46
C ARG A 144 10.61 -9.56 5.79
N GLU A 145 11.89 -9.91 5.68
CA GLU A 145 12.91 -9.08 5.02
C GLU A 145 12.59 -8.90 3.54
N HIS A 146 12.23 -9.97 2.84
CA HIS A 146 11.81 -9.92 1.44
C HIS A 146 10.51 -9.11 1.30
N SER A 147 9.52 -9.32 2.16
CA SER A 147 8.26 -8.55 2.12
C SER A 147 8.49 -7.04 2.30
N LEU A 148 9.41 -6.65 3.19
CA LEU A 148 9.83 -5.25 3.37
C LEU A 148 10.56 -4.71 2.14
N ALA A 149 11.49 -5.47 1.58
CA ALA A 149 12.23 -5.08 0.37
C ALA A 149 11.29 -4.92 -0.83
N ILE A 150 10.35 -5.84 -1.03
CA ILE A 150 9.32 -5.76 -2.08
C ILE A 150 8.47 -4.50 -1.91
N ALA A 151 7.98 -4.23 -0.70
CA ALA A 151 7.20 -3.02 -0.42
C ALA A 151 8.00 -1.75 -0.74
N THR A 152 9.29 -1.72 -0.37
CA THR A 152 10.19 -0.60 -0.66
C THR A 152 10.41 -0.42 -2.17
N LEU A 153 10.62 -1.51 -2.92
CA LEU A 153 10.76 -1.47 -4.38
C LEU A 153 9.48 -0.96 -5.06
N CYS A 154 8.31 -1.43 -4.63
CA CYS A 154 7.03 -0.98 -5.17
C CYS A 154 6.84 0.54 -4.95
N MET A 155 7.04 1.01 -3.73
CA MET A 155 6.87 2.42 -3.40
C MET A 155 7.95 3.29 -4.04
N GLY A 156 9.22 2.90 -3.92
CA GLY A 156 10.35 3.64 -4.48
C GLY A 156 10.30 3.70 -6.00
N GLY A 157 10.04 2.58 -6.67
CA GLY A 157 9.90 2.50 -8.12
C GLY A 157 8.78 3.41 -8.64
N MET A 158 7.64 3.44 -7.94
CA MET A 158 6.53 4.32 -8.29
C MET A 158 6.86 5.79 -8.07
N VAL A 159 7.42 6.16 -6.92
CA VAL A 159 7.78 7.56 -6.61
C VAL A 159 8.81 8.09 -7.61
N LEU A 160 9.85 7.30 -7.90
CA LEU A 160 10.89 7.70 -8.86
C LEU A 160 10.34 7.79 -10.29
N ALA A 161 9.53 6.82 -10.74
CA ALA A 161 8.93 6.86 -12.08
C ALA A 161 8.01 8.06 -12.30
N ARG A 162 7.36 8.57 -11.25
CA ARG A 162 6.54 9.79 -11.31
C ARG A 162 7.35 11.08 -11.26
N ALA A 163 8.57 11.03 -10.74
CA ALA A 163 9.44 12.20 -10.60
C ALA A 163 10.25 12.51 -11.86
N VAL A 164 10.26 11.62 -12.87
CA VAL A 164 11.00 11.81 -14.13
C VAL A 164 10.06 12.20 -15.26
N GLU A 165 10.55 13.05 -16.16
CA GLU A 165 9.78 13.55 -17.28
C GLU A 165 9.78 12.59 -18.48
N ASP A 166 10.88 11.83 -18.69
CA ASP A 166 11.00 10.87 -19.78
C ASP A 166 10.18 9.59 -19.50
N PRO A 167 9.13 9.30 -20.30
CA PRO A 167 8.29 8.11 -20.10
C PRO A 167 9.06 6.80 -20.26
N LYS A 168 10.10 6.74 -21.11
CA LYS A 168 10.91 5.54 -21.31
C LYS A 168 11.73 5.25 -20.06
N PHE A 169 12.35 6.28 -19.50
CA PHE A 169 13.11 6.15 -18.26
C PHE A 169 12.19 5.80 -17.07
N ALA A 170 10.99 6.36 -17.02
CA ALA A 170 9.97 5.96 -16.04
C ALA A 170 9.61 4.45 -16.15
N ASP A 171 9.49 3.96 -17.39
CA ASP A 171 9.21 2.53 -17.66
C ASP A 171 10.40 1.63 -17.27
N GLU A 172 11.62 2.05 -17.49
CA GLU A 172 12.83 1.34 -17.06
C GLU A 172 12.87 1.20 -15.54
N ILE A 173 12.62 2.28 -14.80
CA ILE A 173 12.57 2.27 -13.32
C ILE A 173 11.53 1.28 -12.82
N ARG A 174 10.30 1.33 -13.35
CA ARG A 174 9.22 0.43 -12.94
C ARG A 174 9.53 -1.03 -13.26
N SER A 175 10.04 -1.29 -14.46
CA SER A 175 10.37 -2.65 -14.91
C SER A 175 11.45 -3.27 -14.05
N ALA A 176 12.51 -2.53 -13.74
CA ALA A 176 13.59 -2.97 -12.86
C ALA A 176 13.06 -3.27 -11.44
N ALA A 177 12.24 -2.38 -10.88
CA ALA A 177 11.64 -2.58 -9.57
C ALA A 177 10.72 -3.82 -9.54
N LEU A 178 9.90 -4.01 -10.58
CA LEU A 178 9.00 -5.16 -10.70
C LEU A 178 9.76 -6.48 -10.82
N GLU A 179 10.81 -6.53 -11.63
CA GLU A 179 11.63 -7.73 -11.80
C GLU A 179 12.32 -8.12 -10.50
N ALA A 180 12.99 -7.19 -9.83
CA ALA A 180 13.62 -7.42 -8.54
C ALA A 180 12.60 -7.86 -7.46
N ALA A 181 11.42 -7.25 -7.41
CA ALA A 181 10.37 -7.62 -6.49
C ALA A 181 9.82 -9.04 -6.75
N ARG A 182 9.69 -9.44 -8.02
CA ARG A 182 9.30 -10.80 -8.41
C ARG A 182 10.35 -11.83 -8.01
N GLU A 183 11.64 -11.51 -8.17
CA GLU A 183 12.72 -12.41 -7.75
C GLU A 183 12.73 -12.63 -6.24
N LEU A 184 12.60 -11.57 -5.45
CA LEU A 184 12.50 -11.64 -3.99
C LEU A 184 11.27 -12.44 -3.51
N ARG A 185 10.21 -12.49 -4.32
CA ARG A 185 9.01 -13.25 -4.04
C ARG A 185 9.13 -14.73 -4.40
N ARG A 186 10.12 -15.12 -5.21
CA ARG A 186 10.41 -16.53 -5.48
C ARG A 186 10.92 -17.19 -4.20
N PRO A 187 10.55 -18.46 -3.94
CA PRO A 187 11.14 -19.16 -2.81
C PRO A 187 12.64 -19.24 -3.02
N SER A 188 13.41 -18.86 -2.02
CA SER A 188 14.83 -19.18 -1.98
C SER A 188 14.99 -20.68 -2.24
N PRO A 189 15.92 -21.11 -3.10
CA PRO A 189 16.27 -22.51 -3.15
C PRO A 189 16.58 -22.91 -1.71
N SER A 190 15.86 -23.92 -1.21
CA SER A 190 16.04 -24.43 0.15
C SER A 190 17.55 -24.68 0.32
N LYS A 191 18.18 -23.99 1.27
CA LYS A 191 19.55 -24.38 1.67
C LYS A 191 19.47 -25.89 1.97
N PRO A 192 20.30 -26.73 1.33
CA PRO A 192 20.24 -28.15 1.60
C PRO A 192 20.36 -28.33 3.10
N HIS A 193 19.41 -29.06 3.67
CA HIS A 193 19.41 -29.35 5.10
C HIS A 193 20.80 -30.00 5.44
N SER A 194 21.34 -29.66 6.59
CA SER A 194 22.67 -30.26 6.98
C SER A 194 22.69 -31.79 6.90
N ALA A 195 21.51 -32.44 6.98
CA ALA A 195 21.32 -33.86 6.75
C ALA A 195 21.56 -34.25 5.27
N ASP A 196 21.10 -33.47 4.30
CA ASP A 196 21.28 -33.73 2.87
C ASP A 196 22.75 -33.62 2.45
N ILE A 197 23.52 -32.73 3.08
CA ILE A 197 24.95 -32.56 2.86
C ILE A 197 25.69 -33.77 3.40
N LEU A 198 25.32 -34.29 4.57
CA LEU A 198 25.94 -35.51 5.15
C LEU A 198 25.64 -36.76 4.32
N ASP A 199 24.48 -36.90 3.71
CA ASP A 199 24.14 -38.02 2.83
C ASP A 199 24.81 -37.91 1.45
N MET A 200 25.05 -36.72 0.91
CA MET A 200 25.89 -36.52 -0.28
C MET A 200 27.35 -36.98 -0.03
N PHE A 201 27.91 -36.71 1.15
CA PHE A 201 29.26 -37.18 1.49
C PHE A 201 29.32 -38.68 1.75
N LYS A 202 28.30 -39.33 2.30
CA LYS A 202 28.23 -40.79 2.51
C LYS A 202 28.16 -41.55 1.18
N ASN A 203 27.36 -41.06 0.23
CA ASN A 203 27.21 -41.72 -1.07
C ASN A 203 28.42 -41.54 -1.99
N SER A 204 29.23 -40.49 -1.82
CA SER A 204 30.49 -40.35 -2.57
C SER A 204 31.63 -41.26 -2.08
N SER A 205 31.53 -41.77 -0.85
CA SER A 205 32.55 -42.69 -0.27
C SER A 205 32.34 -44.14 -0.69
N THR A 206 31.14 -44.52 -1.18
CA THR A 206 30.80 -45.91 -1.58
C THR A 206 31.10 -46.21 -3.06
N ALA A 207 31.42 -45.20 -3.87
CA ALA A 207 31.68 -45.31 -5.30
C ALA A 207 33.17 -45.54 -5.67
N ARG A 208 34.03 -45.75 -4.67
CA ARG A 208 35.46 -46.09 -4.87
C ARG A 208 35.84 -47.43 -4.19
N LYS A 209 35.22 -48.50 -4.66
CA LYS A 209 35.77 -49.87 -4.46
C LYS A 209 35.59 -50.67 -5.72
#